data_5f80caa6d944dc9e0fc7b82a481e996f
#
_entry.id   5f80caa6d944dc9e0fc7b82a481e996f
#
_cell.length_a   1.000
_cell.length_b   1.000
_cell.length_c   1.000
_cell.angle_alpha   90.00
_cell.angle_beta   90.00
_cell.angle_gamma   90.00
#
_symmetry.space_group_name_H-M   'P 1'
#
loop_
_entity.id
_entity.type
_entity.pdbx_description
1 polymer ?
#
loop_
_entity_poly.entity_id
_entity_poly.type
_entity_poly.pdbx_seq_one_letter_code
_entity_poly.pdbx_strand_id
1 'polypeptide(L)'
;MVIPLVFILLIIGLCIIAFNFFPYVSIFLGKILTIIISFIVKALSLIESIPYSLTNGLFISVFETFMLYLLILLILYQLRFNFKFLNFLILIIGVFIVSLDFSEDQKRLDKRSIVVYSIPNHTAIDLIEGKNHFFIADKKLLENEKLINNYIRNNWDYNDLRTPKILNYDSLVSKSILWKNKSIGYVNKKWNYSSDLDFAIIDKDFPMNKLDSLINSKTIIILPNITYDKKNKINTQSFSKIPSFIRELRKLGAYIYHF
;
A
#
# COMPACT_ATOMS: atom_id res chain seq x y z
N MET A 1 -17.84 0.90 -18.22
CA MET A 1 -17.93 1.74 -19.44
C MET A 1 -16.64 1.76 -20.26
N VAL A 2 -15.47 1.86 -19.67
CA VAL A 2 -14.17 1.91 -20.39
C VAL A 2 -13.82 0.61 -21.13
N ILE A 3 -14.11 -0.56 -20.55
CA ILE A 3 -13.74 -1.88 -21.11
C ILE A 3 -14.29 -2.11 -22.53
N PRO A 4 -15.59 -1.91 -22.83
CA PRO A 4 -16.10 -2.09 -24.17
C PRO A 4 -15.53 -1.07 -25.17
N LEU A 5 -15.23 0.16 -24.72
CA LEU A 5 -14.62 1.18 -25.59
C LEU A 5 -13.18 0.81 -25.96
N VAL A 6 -12.39 0.26 -25.04
CA VAL A 6 -11.02 -0.23 -25.33
C VAL A 6 -11.06 -1.36 -26.37
N PHE A 7 -12.05 -2.25 -26.30
CA PHE A 7 -12.22 -3.30 -27.30
C PHE A 7 -12.49 -2.74 -28.70
N ILE A 8 -13.35 -1.71 -28.81
CA ILE A 8 -13.61 -1.02 -30.09
C ILE A 8 -12.34 -0.35 -30.62
N LEU A 9 -11.56 0.34 -29.76
CA LEU A 9 -10.28 0.96 -30.16
C LEU A 9 -9.30 -0.09 -30.70
N LEU A 10 -9.24 -1.26 -30.08
CA LEU A 10 -8.36 -2.34 -30.51
C LEU A 10 -8.76 -2.86 -31.90
N ILE A 11 -10.07 -3.05 -32.17
CA ILE A 11 -10.57 -3.47 -33.47
C ILE A 11 -10.23 -2.42 -34.55
N ILE A 12 -10.51 -1.13 -34.29
CA ILE A 12 -10.21 -0.06 -35.24
C ILE A 12 -8.70 0.02 -35.50
N GLY A 13 -7.86 -0.11 -34.47
CA GLY A 13 -6.40 -0.15 -34.61
C GLY A 13 -5.94 -1.31 -35.50
N LEU A 14 -6.52 -2.48 -35.32
CA LEU A 14 -6.23 -3.66 -36.13
C LEU A 14 -6.67 -3.48 -37.60
N CYS A 15 -7.84 -2.85 -37.81
CA CYS A 15 -8.32 -2.46 -39.13
C CYS A 15 -7.36 -1.49 -39.82
N ILE A 16 -6.82 -0.50 -39.14
CA ILE A 16 -5.85 0.45 -39.72
C ILE A 16 -4.62 -0.29 -40.22
N ILE A 17 -4.11 -1.26 -39.48
CA ILE A 17 -2.96 -2.08 -39.87
C ILE A 17 -3.32 -2.93 -41.10
N ALA A 18 -4.48 -3.58 -41.10
CA ALA A 18 -4.93 -4.44 -42.19
C ALA A 18 -5.15 -3.67 -43.49
N PHE A 19 -5.71 -2.46 -43.40
CA PHE A 19 -5.99 -1.60 -44.58
C PHE A 19 -4.89 -0.59 -44.88
N ASN A 20 -3.67 -0.80 -44.39
CA ASN A 20 -2.52 0.11 -44.63
C ASN A 20 -2.18 0.22 -46.14
N PHE A 21 -2.55 -0.77 -46.98
CA PHE A 21 -2.42 -0.72 -48.44
C PHE A 21 -3.32 0.35 -49.09
N PHE A 22 -4.37 0.82 -48.41
CA PHE A 22 -5.30 1.82 -48.92
C PHE A 22 -5.17 3.10 -48.07
N PRO A 23 -4.31 4.10 -48.48
CA PRO A 23 -3.99 5.25 -47.65
C PRO A 23 -5.21 6.06 -47.23
N TYR A 24 -6.18 6.23 -48.10
CA TYR A 24 -7.41 6.98 -47.78
C TYR A 24 -8.25 6.34 -46.71
N VAL A 25 -8.35 5.00 -46.70
CA VAL A 25 -9.11 4.23 -45.71
C VAL A 25 -8.40 4.31 -44.35
N SER A 26 -7.08 4.13 -44.35
CA SER A 26 -6.26 4.19 -43.15
C SER A 26 -6.33 5.57 -42.48
N ILE A 27 -6.25 6.66 -43.27
CA ILE A 27 -6.36 8.04 -42.76
C ILE A 27 -7.77 8.31 -42.19
N PHE A 28 -8.82 7.81 -42.83
CA PHE A 28 -10.20 7.97 -42.36
C PHE A 28 -10.42 7.24 -41.03
N LEU A 29 -9.98 5.97 -40.93
CA LEU A 29 -10.05 5.20 -39.70
C LEU A 29 -9.21 5.84 -38.58
N GLY A 30 -8.03 6.39 -38.90
CA GLY A 30 -7.19 7.11 -37.94
C GLY A 30 -7.88 8.36 -37.35
N LYS A 31 -8.62 9.11 -38.19
CA LYS A 31 -9.42 10.24 -37.70
C LYS A 31 -10.53 9.79 -36.74
N ILE A 32 -11.24 8.71 -37.08
CA ILE A 32 -12.27 8.13 -36.19
C ILE A 32 -11.65 7.72 -34.84
N LEU A 33 -10.52 7.02 -34.89
CA LEU A 33 -9.80 6.59 -33.70
C LEU A 33 -9.44 7.78 -32.81
N THR A 34 -8.90 8.85 -33.39
CA THR A 34 -8.53 10.08 -32.66
C THR A 34 -9.74 10.73 -32.00
N ILE A 35 -10.89 10.78 -32.67
CA ILE A 35 -12.13 11.34 -32.11
C ILE A 35 -12.58 10.50 -30.91
N ILE A 36 -12.60 9.18 -31.03
CA ILE A 36 -13.01 8.28 -29.95
C ILE A 36 -12.07 8.42 -28.74
N ILE A 37 -10.75 8.43 -28.95
CA ILE A 37 -9.77 8.62 -27.88
C ILE A 37 -9.97 9.97 -27.20
N SER A 38 -10.14 11.05 -27.98
CA SER A 38 -10.37 12.39 -27.44
C SER A 38 -11.66 12.47 -26.59
N PHE A 39 -12.70 11.78 -27.05
CA PHE A 39 -13.95 11.68 -26.30
C PHE A 39 -13.77 10.94 -24.98
N ILE A 40 -13.07 9.80 -25.00
CA ILE A 40 -12.78 9.03 -23.78
C ILE A 40 -11.96 9.83 -22.78
N VAL A 41 -10.89 10.51 -23.25
CA VAL A 41 -10.04 11.34 -22.39
C VAL A 41 -10.84 12.48 -21.77
N LYS A 42 -11.68 13.17 -22.56
CA LYS A 42 -12.55 14.24 -22.04
C LYS A 42 -13.57 13.70 -21.02
N ALA A 43 -14.19 12.55 -21.30
CA ALA A 43 -15.14 11.94 -20.38
C ALA A 43 -14.47 11.54 -19.05
N LEU A 44 -13.27 10.95 -19.10
CA LEU A 44 -12.49 10.61 -17.91
C LEU A 44 -12.10 11.86 -17.11
N SER A 45 -11.59 12.90 -17.79
CA SER A 45 -11.25 14.18 -17.14
C SER A 45 -12.45 14.85 -16.49
N LEU A 46 -13.63 14.73 -17.11
CA LEU A 46 -14.88 15.25 -16.55
C LEU A 46 -15.31 14.48 -15.29
N ILE A 47 -15.17 13.16 -15.29
CA ILE A 47 -15.42 12.31 -14.11
C ILE A 47 -14.41 12.66 -13.01
N GLU A 48 -13.12 12.80 -13.33
CA GLU A 48 -12.07 13.13 -12.38
C GLU A 48 -12.28 14.52 -11.73
N SER A 49 -12.88 15.46 -12.45
CA SER A 49 -13.18 16.81 -11.95
C SER A 49 -14.36 16.86 -10.96
N ILE A 50 -15.16 15.80 -10.86
CA ILE A 50 -16.27 15.73 -9.90
C ILE A 50 -15.69 15.59 -8.49
N PRO A 51 -16.03 16.48 -7.54
CA PRO A 51 -15.59 16.32 -6.15
C PRO A 51 -16.09 14.96 -5.62
N TYR A 52 -15.22 14.23 -4.93
CA TYR A 52 -15.45 12.87 -4.43
C TYR A 52 -15.53 11.75 -5.50
N SER A 53 -15.17 12.01 -6.75
CA SER A 53 -15.12 10.97 -7.79
C SER A 53 -14.07 9.90 -7.53
N LEU A 54 -12.98 10.27 -6.85
CA LEU A 54 -11.94 9.37 -6.37
C LEU A 54 -12.15 9.16 -4.87
N THR A 55 -12.80 8.09 -4.51
CA THR A 55 -12.90 7.65 -3.11
C THR A 55 -11.69 6.78 -2.82
N ASN A 56 -10.66 7.38 -2.22
CA ASN A 56 -9.49 6.64 -1.75
C ASN A 56 -9.84 5.94 -0.42
N GLY A 57 -9.32 4.72 -0.24
CA GLY A 57 -9.43 4.04 1.05
C GLY A 57 -10.70 3.22 1.29
N LEU A 58 -11.56 3.03 0.30
CA LEU A 58 -12.65 2.06 0.40
C LEU A 58 -12.08 0.64 0.23
N PHE A 59 -11.80 0.00 1.34
CA PHE A 59 -11.47 -1.41 1.37
C PHE A 59 -12.70 -2.20 1.79
N ILE A 60 -13.33 -2.85 0.82
CA ILE A 60 -14.49 -3.71 1.04
C ILE A 60 -13.96 -5.15 1.06
N SER A 61 -14.27 -5.91 2.10
CA SER A 61 -13.90 -7.32 2.17
C SER A 61 -14.67 -8.15 1.13
N VAL A 62 -14.14 -9.32 0.78
CA VAL A 62 -14.83 -10.24 -0.16
C VAL A 62 -16.21 -10.62 0.38
N PHE A 63 -16.33 -10.79 1.69
CA PHE A 63 -17.59 -11.12 2.34
C PHE A 63 -18.60 -9.98 2.26
N GLU A 64 -18.19 -8.74 2.51
CA GLU A 64 -19.03 -7.54 2.37
C GLU A 64 -19.48 -7.33 0.92
N THR A 65 -18.58 -7.55 -0.04
CA THR A 65 -18.93 -7.51 -1.47
C THR A 65 -20.03 -8.49 -1.80
N PHE A 66 -19.95 -9.72 -1.29
CA PHE A 66 -21.00 -10.73 -1.48
C PHE A 66 -22.32 -10.32 -0.83
N MET A 67 -22.28 -9.77 0.38
CA MET A 67 -23.46 -9.24 1.08
C MET A 67 -24.10 -8.06 0.33
N LEU A 68 -23.30 -7.17 -0.25
CA LEU A 68 -23.75 -6.07 -1.09
C LEU A 68 -24.49 -6.57 -2.35
N TYR A 69 -23.92 -7.56 -3.05
CA TYR A 69 -24.59 -8.16 -4.21
C TYR A 69 -25.93 -8.84 -3.82
N LEU A 70 -25.94 -9.54 -2.68
CA LEU A 70 -27.15 -10.15 -2.16
C LEU A 70 -28.20 -9.08 -1.85
N LEU A 71 -27.83 -7.98 -1.23
CA LEU A 71 -28.70 -6.85 -0.92
C LEU A 71 -29.28 -6.23 -2.20
N ILE A 72 -28.46 -5.99 -3.22
CA ILE A 72 -28.90 -5.48 -4.53
C ILE A 72 -29.92 -6.42 -5.16
N LEU A 73 -29.64 -7.72 -5.17
CA LEU A 73 -30.56 -8.75 -5.69
C LEU A 73 -31.91 -8.74 -4.97
N LEU A 74 -31.90 -8.64 -3.64
CA LEU A 74 -33.13 -8.57 -2.84
C LEU A 74 -33.94 -7.29 -3.13
N ILE A 75 -33.26 -6.15 -3.30
CA ILE A 75 -33.92 -4.88 -3.67
C ILE A 75 -34.55 -5.01 -5.05
N LEU A 76 -33.86 -5.55 -6.06
CA LEU A 76 -34.40 -5.76 -7.41
C LEU A 76 -35.62 -6.71 -7.38
N TYR A 77 -35.50 -7.78 -6.60
CA TYR A 77 -36.60 -8.73 -6.42
C TYR A 77 -37.81 -8.08 -5.73
N GLN A 78 -37.58 -7.27 -4.71
CA GLN A 78 -38.60 -6.50 -4.00
C GLN A 78 -39.33 -5.52 -4.94
N LEU A 79 -38.59 -4.81 -5.79
CA LEU A 79 -39.22 -3.89 -6.78
C LEU A 79 -40.11 -4.62 -7.78
N ARG A 80 -39.83 -5.91 -8.06
CA ARG A 80 -40.64 -6.72 -8.98
C ARG A 80 -41.87 -7.30 -8.34
N PHE A 81 -41.78 -7.78 -7.10
CA PHE A 81 -42.81 -8.64 -6.48
C PHE A 81 -43.52 -8.03 -5.26
N ASN A 82 -43.04 -6.91 -4.70
CA ASN A 82 -43.67 -6.16 -3.59
C ASN A 82 -43.99 -6.98 -2.32
N PHE A 83 -43.16 -7.95 -1.94
CA PHE A 83 -43.36 -8.73 -0.73
C PHE A 83 -42.96 -7.95 0.53
N LYS A 84 -43.90 -7.68 1.43
CA LYS A 84 -43.61 -6.92 2.67
C LYS A 84 -42.54 -7.54 3.56
N PHE A 85 -42.41 -8.86 3.59
CA PHE A 85 -41.38 -9.57 4.35
C PHE A 85 -39.94 -9.28 3.84
N LEU A 86 -39.79 -9.07 2.53
CA LEU A 86 -38.48 -8.74 1.95
C LEU A 86 -37.96 -7.39 2.45
N ASN A 87 -38.81 -6.42 2.70
CA ASN A 87 -38.37 -5.13 3.25
C ASN A 87 -37.67 -5.29 4.60
N PHE A 88 -38.24 -6.19 5.43
CA PHE A 88 -37.63 -6.49 6.73
C PHE A 88 -36.27 -7.19 6.58
N LEU A 89 -36.15 -8.14 5.63
CA LEU A 89 -34.91 -8.83 5.34
C LEU A 89 -33.81 -7.88 4.79
N ILE A 90 -34.17 -7.00 3.86
CA ILE A 90 -33.30 -5.98 3.30
C ILE A 90 -32.77 -5.08 4.42
N LEU A 91 -33.63 -4.66 5.34
CA LEU A 91 -33.26 -3.83 6.48
C LEU A 91 -32.27 -4.57 7.42
N ILE A 92 -32.54 -5.84 7.73
CA ILE A 92 -31.63 -6.66 8.56
C ILE A 92 -30.24 -6.76 7.92
N ILE A 93 -30.17 -7.09 6.63
CA ILE A 93 -28.89 -7.22 5.91
C ILE A 93 -28.17 -5.88 5.87
N GLY A 94 -28.87 -4.77 5.63
CA GLY A 94 -28.30 -3.44 5.66
C GLY A 94 -27.69 -3.08 7.02
N VAL A 95 -28.43 -3.31 8.11
CA VAL A 95 -27.93 -3.09 9.48
C VAL A 95 -26.73 -3.99 9.78
N PHE A 96 -26.77 -5.25 9.30
CA PHE A 96 -25.66 -6.18 9.50
C PHE A 96 -24.38 -5.71 8.81
N ILE A 97 -24.44 -5.22 7.56
CA ILE A 97 -23.30 -4.66 6.84
C ILE A 97 -22.70 -3.48 7.61
N VAL A 98 -23.53 -2.54 8.06
CA VAL A 98 -23.07 -1.38 8.86
C VAL A 98 -22.44 -1.82 10.19
N SER A 99 -22.97 -2.87 10.81
CA SER A 99 -22.40 -3.43 12.04
C SER A 99 -21.03 -4.06 11.82
N LEU A 100 -20.76 -4.67 10.67
CA LEU A 100 -19.45 -5.19 10.31
C LEU A 100 -18.42 -4.06 10.16
N ASP A 101 -18.76 -3.03 9.40
CA ASP A 101 -17.93 -1.82 9.23
C ASP A 101 -17.56 -1.20 10.59
N PHE A 102 -18.56 -1.02 11.45
CA PHE A 102 -18.34 -0.48 12.79
C PHE A 102 -17.40 -1.35 13.63
N SER A 103 -17.55 -2.67 13.55
CA SER A 103 -16.68 -3.62 14.26
C SER A 103 -15.23 -3.56 13.75
N GLU A 104 -15.03 -3.42 12.44
CA GLU A 104 -13.69 -3.25 11.86
C GLU A 104 -13.05 -1.93 12.26
N ASP A 105 -13.81 -0.84 12.27
CA ASP A 105 -13.34 0.46 12.72
C ASP A 105 -12.89 0.45 14.18
N GLN A 106 -13.62 -0.23 15.07
CA GLN A 106 -13.21 -0.40 16.45
C GLN A 106 -11.88 -1.17 16.56
N LYS A 107 -11.72 -2.27 15.81
CA LYS A 107 -10.46 -3.03 15.77
C LYS A 107 -9.29 -2.18 15.25
N ARG A 108 -9.55 -1.28 14.28
CA ARG A 108 -8.54 -0.35 13.76
C ARG A 108 -8.11 0.68 14.80
N LEU A 109 -9.04 1.18 15.63
CA LEU A 109 -8.73 2.13 16.72
C LEU A 109 -7.81 1.54 17.78
N ASP A 110 -7.95 0.27 18.09
CA ASP A 110 -7.12 -0.44 19.07
C ASP A 110 -5.79 -0.93 18.51
N LYS A 111 -5.64 -0.88 17.18
CA LYS A 111 -4.45 -1.39 16.50
C LYS A 111 -3.22 -0.56 16.83
N ARG A 112 -2.16 -1.24 17.25
CA ARG A 112 -0.83 -0.67 17.46
C ARG A 112 0.17 -1.47 16.68
N SER A 113 0.93 -0.80 15.81
CA SER A 113 1.91 -1.50 14.98
C SER A 113 3.08 -0.63 14.57
N ILE A 114 4.21 -1.29 14.35
CA ILE A 114 5.38 -0.72 13.70
C ILE A 114 5.42 -1.30 12.31
N VAL A 115 5.47 -0.44 11.29
CA VAL A 115 5.58 -0.84 9.89
C VAL A 115 6.88 -0.30 9.34
N VAL A 116 7.72 -1.18 8.79
CA VAL A 116 8.94 -0.79 8.09
C VAL A 116 8.78 -1.14 6.62
N TYR A 117 8.82 -0.14 5.75
CA TYR A 117 8.58 -0.29 4.32
C TYR A 117 9.86 -0.66 3.57
N SER A 118 9.71 -1.52 2.57
CA SER A 118 10.77 -1.84 1.62
C SER A 118 10.67 -0.96 0.38
N ILE A 119 11.38 0.16 0.39
CA ILE A 119 11.40 1.12 -0.73
C ILE A 119 12.80 1.16 -1.32
N PRO A 120 12.96 1.06 -2.65
CA PRO A 120 14.28 1.11 -3.28
C PRO A 120 15.06 2.37 -2.89
N ASN A 121 16.25 2.20 -2.33
CA ASN A 121 17.16 3.27 -1.88
C ASN A 121 16.65 4.19 -0.76
N HIS A 122 15.50 3.90 -0.17
CA HIS A 122 14.90 4.69 0.90
C HIS A 122 14.51 3.79 2.07
N THR A 123 14.44 4.38 3.25
CA THR A 123 13.91 3.71 4.44
C THR A 123 12.76 4.55 4.98
N ALA A 124 11.64 3.89 5.23
CA ALA A 124 10.49 4.51 5.83
C ALA A 124 9.93 3.63 6.95
N ILE A 125 9.55 4.27 8.04
CA ILE A 125 9.03 3.64 9.24
C ILE A 125 7.74 4.35 9.60
N ASP A 126 6.73 3.58 9.96
CA ASP A 126 5.45 4.08 10.42
C ASP A 126 5.14 3.51 11.81
N LEU A 127 4.89 4.38 12.75
CA LEU A 127 4.50 4.04 14.11
C LEU A 127 3.00 4.33 14.24
N ILE A 128 2.18 3.30 14.18
CA ILE A 128 0.72 3.42 14.09
C ILE A 128 0.08 3.19 15.47
N GLU A 129 -0.79 4.11 15.87
CA GLU A 129 -1.66 3.99 17.03
C GLU A 129 -3.09 4.38 16.66
N GLY A 130 -3.92 3.38 16.44
CA GLY A 130 -5.26 3.56 15.90
C GLY A 130 -5.23 4.19 14.52
N LYS A 131 -5.95 5.30 14.33
CA LYS A 131 -5.95 6.09 13.09
C LYS A 131 -4.84 7.15 13.03
N ASN A 132 -4.07 7.35 14.11
CA ASN A 132 -2.95 8.29 14.15
C ASN A 132 -1.65 7.56 13.92
N HIS A 133 -0.70 8.23 13.25
CA HIS A 133 0.60 7.64 13.02
C HIS A 133 1.73 8.67 12.93
N PHE A 134 2.93 8.23 13.25
CA PHE A 134 4.16 8.99 13.11
C PHE A 134 4.96 8.37 11.97
N PHE A 135 5.12 9.14 10.91
CA PHE A 135 5.87 8.72 9.73
C PHE A 135 7.28 9.26 9.75
N ILE A 136 8.24 8.38 9.62
CA ILE A 136 9.66 8.64 9.67
C ILE A 136 10.26 8.22 8.34
N ALA A 137 10.78 9.18 7.59
CA ALA A 137 11.38 8.90 6.29
C ALA A 137 12.50 9.89 5.98
N ASP A 138 13.35 9.53 5.03
CA ASP A 138 14.36 10.45 4.55
C ASP A 138 13.76 11.60 3.73
N LYS A 139 14.43 12.74 3.72
CA LYS A 139 13.96 13.97 3.05
C LYS A 139 13.67 13.74 1.56
N LYS A 140 14.50 12.95 0.88
CA LYS A 140 14.33 12.67 -0.56
C LYS A 140 13.05 11.87 -0.84
N LEU A 141 12.68 10.96 0.07
CA LEU A 141 11.43 10.22 -0.04
C LEU A 141 10.23 11.13 0.21
N LEU A 142 10.31 12.01 1.21
CA LEU A 142 9.22 12.95 1.53
C LEU A 142 8.91 13.91 0.37
N GLU A 143 9.91 14.26 -0.44
CA GLU A 143 9.76 15.10 -1.63
C GLU A 143 9.26 14.32 -2.86
N ASN A 144 9.20 12.99 -2.80
CA ASN A 144 8.81 12.13 -3.92
C ASN A 144 7.44 11.47 -3.69
N GLU A 145 6.38 12.23 -4.01
CA GLU A 145 5.00 11.75 -3.88
C GLU A 145 4.72 10.45 -4.66
N LYS A 146 5.38 10.22 -5.80
CA LYS A 146 5.17 8.98 -6.58
C LYS A 146 5.62 7.74 -5.82
N LEU A 147 6.74 7.82 -5.11
CA LEU A 147 7.20 6.70 -4.28
C LEU A 147 6.29 6.48 -3.08
N ILE A 148 5.84 7.55 -2.43
CA ILE A 148 4.89 7.47 -1.32
C ILE A 148 3.59 6.80 -1.79
N ASN A 149 3.02 7.24 -2.91
CA ASN A 149 1.78 6.69 -3.44
C ASN A 149 1.93 5.21 -3.83
N ASN A 150 3.06 4.81 -4.42
CA ASN A 150 3.25 3.44 -4.89
C ASN A 150 3.54 2.43 -3.77
N TYR A 151 4.27 2.83 -2.72
CA TYR A 151 4.77 1.89 -1.71
C TYR A 151 4.11 2.03 -0.34
N ILE A 152 3.55 3.21 -0.02
CA ILE A 152 3.10 3.54 1.33
C ILE A 152 1.60 3.81 1.38
N ARG A 153 1.09 4.59 0.42
CA ARG A 153 -0.29 5.10 0.42
C ARG A 153 -1.33 4.00 0.61
N ASN A 154 -1.16 2.87 -0.08
CA ASN A 154 -2.07 1.73 0.05
C ASN A 154 -2.18 1.21 1.50
N ASN A 155 -1.08 1.24 2.27
CA ASN A 155 -1.12 0.83 3.67
C ASN A 155 -1.82 1.88 4.56
N TRP A 156 -1.63 3.17 4.27
CA TRP A 156 -2.33 4.24 4.97
C TRP A 156 -3.84 4.16 4.73
N ASP A 157 -4.23 4.02 3.48
CA ASP A 157 -5.63 3.90 3.07
C ASP A 157 -6.27 2.62 3.65
N TYR A 158 -5.58 1.47 3.60
CA TYR A 158 -6.06 0.21 4.17
C TYR A 158 -6.34 0.30 5.67
N ASN A 159 -5.50 1.02 6.42
CA ASN A 159 -5.66 1.20 7.87
C ASN A 159 -6.47 2.46 8.22
N ASP A 160 -7.03 3.17 7.24
CA ASP A 160 -7.76 4.45 7.41
C ASP A 160 -6.97 5.44 8.30
N LEU A 161 -5.67 5.60 7.99
CA LEU A 161 -4.79 6.48 8.74
C LEU A 161 -5.03 7.93 8.37
N ARG A 162 -4.97 8.80 9.38
CA ARG A 162 -5.04 10.25 9.19
C ARG A 162 -3.76 10.77 8.53
N THR A 163 -3.70 12.07 8.27
CA THR A 163 -2.47 12.72 7.81
C THR A 163 -1.31 12.42 8.77
N PRO A 164 -0.15 11.94 8.25
CA PRO A 164 0.98 11.54 9.08
C PRO A 164 1.58 12.73 9.84
N LYS A 165 1.97 12.50 11.09
CA LYS A 165 2.89 13.39 11.79
C LYS A 165 4.30 13.01 11.36
N ILE A 166 4.92 13.85 10.52
CA ILE A 166 6.27 13.60 10.01
C ILE A 166 7.27 13.89 11.12
N LEU A 167 8.08 12.89 11.45
CA LEU A 167 9.24 13.05 12.33
C LEU A 167 10.50 13.17 11.49
N ASN A 168 11.35 14.12 11.84
CA ASN A 168 12.58 14.35 11.10
C ASN A 168 13.51 13.13 11.25
N TYR A 169 13.88 12.53 10.13
CA TYR A 169 14.80 11.41 10.03
C TYR A 169 16.15 11.69 10.69
N ASP A 170 16.68 12.91 10.54
CA ASP A 170 18.00 13.30 11.11
C ASP A 170 18.00 13.26 12.64
N SER A 171 16.84 13.41 13.27
CA SER A 171 16.70 13.32 14.74
C SER A 171 16.82 11.87 15.25
N LEU A 172 16.70 10.89 14.39
CA LEU A 172 16.78 9.46 14.70
C LEU A 172 18.14 8.86 14.44
N VAL A 173 18.96 9.54 13.67
CA VAL A 173 20.35 9.14 13.43
C VAL A 173 21.10 9.22 14.74
N SER A 174 21.47 8.08 15.30
CA SER A 174 22.20 7.94 16.57
C SER A 174 21.35 7.94 17.84
N LYS A 175 20.01 7.93 17.76
CA LYS A 175 19.14 7.83 18.91
C LYS A 175 18.14 6.70 18.76
N SER A 176 17.80 6.03 19.85
CA SER A 176 16.69 5.10 19.90
C SER A 176 15.38 5.83 20.19
N ILE A 177 14.30 5.40 19.56
CA ILE A 177 12.94 5.83 19.92
C ILE A 177 12.36 4.77 20.83
N LEU A 178 11.85 5.19 21.96
CA LEU A 178 11.02 4.34 22.80
C LEU A 178 9.56 4.46 22.34
N TRP A 179 9.01 3.36 21.81
CA TRP A 179 7.62 3.27 21.38
C TRP A 179 6.95 2.11 22.09
N LYS A 180 5.95 2.40 22.95
CA LYS A 180 5.18 1.37 23.70
C LYS A 180 6.07 0.31 24.36
N ASN A 181 7.04 0.74 25.12
CA ASN A 181 8.04 -0.08 25.80
C ASN A 181 8.97 -0.90 24.88
N LYS A 182 9.00 -0.57 23.59
CA LYS A 182 9.92 -1.15 22.62
C LYS A 182 10.92 -0.10 22.16
N SER A 183 12.19 -0.43 22.21
CA SER A 183 13.27 0.41 21.72
C SER A 183 13.55 0.14 20.26
N ILE A 184 13.38 1.18 19.43
CA ILE A 184 13.61 1.12 17.98
C ILE A 184 14.82 1.97 17.66
N GLY A 185 15.85 1.37 17.06
CA GLY A 185 17.04 2.07 16.61
C GLY A 185 17.15 2.05 15.09
N TYR A 186 17.45 3.20 14.50
CA TYR A 186 17.89 3.29 13.13
C TYR A 186 19.41 3.26 13.08
N VAL A 187 19.95 2.14 12.61
CA VAL A 187 21.37 1.81 12.71
C VAL A 187 22.08 2.13 11.41
N ASN A 188 22.90 3.17 11.43
CA ASN A 188 23.75 3.58 10.33
C ASN A 188 25.23 3.51 10.70
N LYS A 189 26.12 3.99 9.82
CA LYS A 189 27.56 4.02 10.01
C LYS A 189 28.02 4.74 11.29
N LYS A 190 27.23 5.71 11.79
CA LYS A 190 27.52 6.57 12.95
C LYS A 190 26.90 6.03 14.26
N TRP A 191 26.21 4.92 14.21
CA TRP A 191 25.56 4.35 15.39
C TRP A 191 26.57 3.93 16.45
N ASN A 192 26.39 4.40 17.67
CA ASN A 192 27.22 3.99 18.80
C ASN A 192 26.54 2.86 19.57
N TYR A 193 27.15 1.69 19.63
CA TYR A 193 26.59 0.36 19.92
C TYR A 193 26.19 0.10 21.38
N SER A 194 25.95 1.12 22.20
CA SER A 194 25.76 0.97 23.66
C SER A 194 24.32 0.76 24.14
N SER A 195 23.34 0.66 23.26
CA SER A 195 21.94 0.56 23.67
C SER A 195 21.32 -0.78 23.30
N ASP A 196 20.66 -1.44 24.25
CA ASP A 196 19.81 -2.59 23.99
C ASP A 196 18.61 -2.16 23.17
N LEU A 197 18.48 -2.72 21.95
CA LEU A 197 17.39 -2.45 21.04
C LEU A 197 16.47 -3.66 20.93
N ASP A 198 15.16 -3.43 20.91
CA ASP A 198 14.20 -4.45 20.52
C ASP A 198 14.14 -4.60 19.00
N PHE A 199 14.23 -3.48 18.28
CA PHE A 199 14.24 -3.43 16.82
C PHE A 199 15.43 -2.61 16.32
N ALA A 200 16.25 -3.24 15.48
CA ALA A 200 17.35 -2.57 14.78
C ALA A 200 17.04 -2.50 13.29
N ILE A 201 16.77 -1.31 12.79
CA ILE A 201 16.51 -1.06 11.36
C ILE A 201 17.83 -0.62 10.74
N ILE A 202 18.35 -1.45 9.86
CA ILE A 202 19.70 -1.28 9.30
C ILE A 202 19.64 -0.42 8.04
N ASP A 203 20.44 0.65 8.04
CA ASP A 203 20.63 1.48 6.84
C ASP A 203 21.46 0.77 5.77
N LYS A 204 21.24 1.17 4.51
CA LYS A 204 22.00 0.70 3.34
C LYS A 204 23.51 0.88 3.49
N ASP A 205 23.95 1.92 4.19
CA ASP A 205 25.37 2.27 4.36
C ASP A 205 26.02 1.60 5.58
N PHE A 206 25.27 0.79 6.33
CA PHE A 206 25.78 0.07 7.48
C PHE A 206 26.81 -1.00 7.07
N PRO A 207 27.97 -1.07 7.74
CA PRO A 207 28.98 -2.08 7.48
C PRO A 207 28.54 -3.45 8.01
N MET A 208 28.29 -4.41 7.11
CA MET A 208 27.75 -5.73 7.45
C MET A 208 28.67 -6.58 8.33
N ASN A 209 29.98 -6.31 8.34
CA ASN A 209 30.94 -6.97 9.24
C ASN A 209 30.72 -6.64 10.72
N LYS A 210 29.94 -5.60 11.02
CA LYS A 210 29.58 -5.20 12.39
C LYS A 210 28.17 -5.68 12.80
N LEU A 211 27.52 -6.48 11.96
CA LEU A 211 26.18 -6.98 12.25
C LEU A 211 26.16 -7.84 13.51
N ASP A 212 27.21 -8.65 13.73
CA ASP A 212 27.33 -9.54 14.88
C ASP A 212 27.30 -8.79 16.23
N SER A 213 27.80 -7.55 16.25
CA SER A 213 27.76 -6.72 17.46
C SER A 213 26.38 -6.20 17.83
N LEU A 214 25.41 -6.24 16.90
CA LEU A 214 24.01 -5.86 17.13
C LEU A 214 23.14 -7.06 17.55
N ILE A 215 23.69 -8.27 17.42
CA ILE A 215 22.96 -9.50 17.72
C ILE A 215 22.91 -9.69 19.23
N ASN A 216 21.87 -9.15 19.84
CA ASN A 216 21.48 -9.53 21.18
C ASN A 216 20.31 -10.50 21.08
N SER A 217 20.15 -11.42 22.03
CA SER A 217 19.12 -12.49 21.99
C SER A 217 17.68 -12.00 21.82
N LYS A 218 17.42 -10.70 22.01
CA LYS A 218 16.10 -10.06 21.94
C LYS A 218 15.90 -9.13 20.75
N THR A 219 16.98 -8.76 20.02
CA THR A 219 16.88 -7.74 18.97
C THR A 219 16.39 -8.34 17.65
N ILE A 220 15.32 -7.76 17.08
CA ILE A 220 14.86 -8.10 15.73
C ILE A 220 15.55 -7.16 14.75
N ILE A 221 16.34 -7.72 13.85
CA ILE A 221 17.09 -6.97 12.83
C ILE A 221 16.27 -6.90 11.56
N ILE A 222 15.99 -5.69 11.11
CA ILE A 222 15.20 -5.42 9.92
C ILE A 222 16.11 -4.82 8.84
N LEU A 223 16.14 -5.46 7.68
CA LEU A 223 16.96 -5.09 6.54
C LEU A 223 16.08 -4.60 5.40
N PRO A 224 15.71 -3.32 5.35
CA PRO A 224 14.77 -2.81 4.36
C PRO A 224 15.35 -2.80 2.94
N ASN A 225 16.66 -2.64 2.78
CA ASN A 225 17.27 -2.43 1.46
C ASN A 225 18.69 -3.02 1.40
N ILE A 226 18.79 -4.31 1.01
CA ILE A 226 20.09 -4.93 0.81
C ILE A 226 20.37 -5.05 -0.68
N THR A 227 21.49 -4.49 -1.13
CA THR A 227 22.02 -4.71 -2.47
C THR A 227 22.56 -6.15 -2.57
N TYR A 228 22.45 -6.76 -3.76
CA TYR A 228 22.84 -8.15 -4.02
C TYR A 228 24.28 -8.48 -3.56
N ASP A 229 25.22 -7.56 -3.72
CA ASP A 229 26.60 -7.73 -3.27
C ASP A 229 26.76 -7.80 -1.74
N LYS A 230 25.92 -7.08 -1.00
CA LYS A 230 25.91 -7.15 0.47
C LYS A 230 25.28 -8.45 0.97
N LYS A 231 24.31 -9.00 0.22
CA LYS A 231 23.67 -10.28 0.54
C LYS A 231 24.66 -11.45 0.45
N ASN A 232 25.51 -11.46 -0.56
CA ASN A 232 26.54 -12.50 -0.69
C ASN A 232 27.53 -12.47 0.47
N LYS A 233 27.84 -11.28 1.02
CA LYS A 233 28.67 -11.15 2.23
C LYS A 233 28.00 -11.69 3.49
N ILE A 234 26.67 -11.54 3.62
CA ILE A 234 25.92 -12.13 4.75
C ILE A 234 25.92 -13.66 4.66
N ASN A 235 25.75 -14.21 3.45
CA ASN A 235 25.73 -15.66 3.23
C ASN A 235 27.12 -16.32 3.34
N THR A 236 28.22 -15.57 3.13
CA THR A 236 29.60 -16.09 3.18
C THR A 236 30.27 -15.95 4.54
N GLN A 237 29.79 -15.04 5.40
CA GLN A 237 30.35 -14.80 6.72
C GLN A 237 29.48 -15.40 7.83
N SER A 238 29.53 -16.68 8.09
CA SER A 238 29.08 -17.33 9.35
C SER A 238 27.63 -17.80 9.46
N PHE A 239 26.71 -17.49 8.56
CA PHE A 239 25.34 -18.00 8.69
C PHE A 239 25.01 -18.97 7.57
N SER A 240 25.02 -20.26 7.85
CA SER A 240 24.50 -21.32 6.97
C SER A 240 22.97 -21.19 6.72
N LYS A 241 22.26 -20.45 7.59
CA LYS A 241 20.87 -20.01 7.46
C LYS A 241 20.73 -18.61 8.08
N ILE A 242 19.99 -17.71 7.44
CA ILE A 242 19.63 -16.40 8.01
C ILE A 242 18.86 -16.68 9.30
N PRO A 243 19.34 -16.23 10.47
CA PRO A 243 18.65 -16.46 11.74
C PRO A 243 17.23 -15.92 11.72
N SER A 244 16.33 -16.55 12.47
CA SER A 244 14.90 -16.20 12.50
C SER A 244 14.60 -14.76 12.96
N PHE A 245 15.54 -14.11 13.62
CA PHE A 245 15.43 -12.71 14.05
C PHE A 245 15.84 -11.69 12.99
N ILE A 246 16.43 -12.12 11.83
CA ILE A 246 16.73 -11.24 10.71
C ILE A 246 15.57 -11.29 9.70
N ARG A 247 15.01 -10.13 9.37
CA ARG A 247 13.92 -9.97 8.40
C ARG A 247 14.39 -9.18 7.18
N GLU A 248 14.47 -9.85 6.02
CA GLU A 248 14.77 -9.22 4.73
C GLU A 248 13.48 -8.77 4.06
N LEU A 249 13.26 -7.45 3.93
CA LEU A 249 12.00 -6.90 3.42
C LEU A 249 11.85 -6.97 1.91
N ARG A 250 12.95 -7.06 1.16
CA ARG A 250 12.89 -7.08 -0.32
C ARG A 250 11.96 -8.16 -0.87
N LYS A 251 11.81 -9.28 -0.15
CA LYS A 251 10.91 -10.38 -0.54
C LYS A 251 9.51 -10.25 0.04
N LEU A 252 9.35 -9.52 1.15
CA LEU A 252 8.12 -9.45 1.93
C LEU A 252 7.35 -8.14 1.72
N GLY A 253 7.93 -7.16 0.99
CA GLY A 253 7.35 -5.85 0.76
C GLY A 253 7.42 -4.90 1.96
N ALA A 254 6.95 -5.32 3.13
CA ALA A 254 7.03 -4.57 4.39
C ALA A 254 7.14 -5.52 5.57
N TYR A 255 7.71 -5.05 6.69
CA TYR A 255 7.67 -5.72 7.97
C TYR A 255 6.64 -5.05 8.87
N ILE A 256 5.71 -5.82 9.40
CA ILE A 256 4.67 -5.32 10.31
C ILE A 256 4.80 -6.08 11.63
N TYR A 257 4.94 -5.35 12.71
CA TYR A 257 4.90 -5.86 14.07
C TYR A 257 3.66 -5.29 14.79
N HIS A 258 2.84 -6.16 15.35
CA HIS A 258 1.66 -5.81 16.13
C HIS A 258 1.96 -5.98 17.62
N PHE A 259 1.48 -5.03 18.43
CA PHE A 259 1.57 -5.06 19.90
C PHE A 259 0.39 -5.79 20.53
#